data_88a3105a359d5c894e34b89e3c568563
#
_entry.id   88a3105a359d5c894e34b89e3c568563
#
_cell.length_a   1.000
_cell.length_b   1.000
_cell.length_c   1.000
_cell.angle_alpha   90.00
_cell.angle_beta   90.00
_cell.angle_gamma   90.00
#
_symmetry.space_group_name_H-M   'P 1'
#
loop_
_entity.id
_entity.type
_entity.pdbx_description
1 polymer ?
#
loop_
_entity_poly.entity_id
_entity_poly.type
_entity_poly.pdbx_seq_one_letter_code
_entity_poly.pdbx_strand_id
1 'polypeptide(L)'
;MADKKLKSGRKVKLKSMSVDQMDECTDIPIIVFKDGAITSIKNSSKARTQWIRYGLAGGDFKNYLEVNGMPVDDVIKQMNLEEKDELMALIQDAQTLGE
;
A
#
# COMPACT_ATOMS: atom_id res chain seq x y z
N MET A 1 -7.27 -9.99 -9.76
CA MET A 1 -7.35 -8.53 -9.55
C MET A 1 -8.71 -8.16 -9.00
N ALA A 2 -8.77 -7.18 -8.10
CA ALA A 2 -10.00 -6.70 -7.52
C ALA A 2 -10.16 -5.20 -7.78
N ASP A 3 -11.40 -4.78 -8.05
CA ASP A 3 -11.75 -3.38 -8.22
C ASP A 3 -12.40 -2.89 -6.94
N LYS A 4 -11.89 -1.79 -6.39
CA LYS A 4 -12.39 -1.19 -5.16
C LYS A 4 -12.60 0.31 -5.37
N LYS A 5 -13.30 0.94 -4.44
CA LYS A 5 -13.56 2.38 -4.50
C LYS A 5 -13.23 2.97 -3.13
N LEU A 6 -12.41 4.00 -3.12
CA LEU A 6 -12.08 4.72 -1.90
C LEU A 6 -13.23 5.63 -1.47
N LYS A 7 -13.25 6.04 -0.22
CA LYS A 7 -14.29 6.94 0.31
C LYS A 7 -14.34 8.25 -0.45
N SER A 8 -13.21 8.70 -1.00
CA SER A 8 -13.13 9.89 -1.85
C SER A 8 -13.87 9.75 -3.18
N GLY A 9 -14.23 8.53 -3.56
CA GLY A 9 -14.82 8.22 -4.86
C GLY A 9 -13.82 7.71 -5.89
N ARG A 10 -12.52 7.75 -5.61
CA ARG A 10 -11.48 7.26 -6.52
C ARG A 10 -11.58 5.74 -6.65
N LYS A 11 -11.64 5.26 -7.86
CA LYS A 11 -11.61 3.82 -8.14
C LYS A 11 -10.15 3.37 -8.18
N VAL A 12 -9.87 2.19 -7.63
CA VAL A 12 -8.54 1.59 -7.64
C VAL A 12 -8.66 0.12 -8.03
N LYS A 13 -7.62 -0.37 -8.71
CA LYS A 13 -7.52 -1.79 -9.06
C LYS A 13 -6.36 -2.38 -8.26
N LEU A 14 -6.61 -3.53 -7.65
CA LEU A 14 -5.64 -4.22 -6.81
C LEU A 14 -5.14 -5.47 -7.51
N LYS A 15 -3.92 -5.87 -7.20
CA LYS A 15 -3.33 -7.11 -7.73
C LYS A 15 -2.78 -7.96 -6.58
N SER A 16 -2.63 -9.25 -6.86
CA SER A 16 -2.03 -10.18 -5.92
C SER A 16 -0.55 -9.88 -5.73
N MET A 17 -0.08 -10.03 -4.50
CA MET A 17 1.33 -9.88 -4.15
C MET A 17 1.93 -11.25 -3.90
N SER A 18 3.23 -11.39 -4.18
CA SER A 18 3.97 -12.60 -3.81
C SER A 18 4.20 -12.64 -2.30
N VAL A 19 4.52 -13.83 -1.79
CA VAL A 19 4.87 -13.99 -0.37
C VAL A 19 6.06 -13.11 -0.02
N ASP A 20 7.08 -13.07 -0.88
CA ASP A 20 8.27 -12.26 -0.66
C ASP A 20 7.94 -10.76 -0.58
N GLN A 21 7.03 -10.29 -1.44
CA GLN A 21 6.59 -8.89 -1.41
C GLN A 21 5.83 -8.57 -0.11
N MET A 22 4.96 -9.46 0.33
CA MET A 22 4.23 -9.28 1.59
C MET A 22 5.18 -9.26 2.78
N ASP A 23 6.15 -10.17 2.81
CA ASP A 23 7.15 -10.24 3.87
C ASP A 23 8.00 -8.97 3.91
N GLU A 24 8.43 -8.48 2.74
CA GLU A 24 9.19 -7.24 2.66
C GLU A 24 8.41 -6.07 3.26
N CYS A 25 7.14 -5.94 2.90
CA CYS A 25 6.30 -4.86 3.43
C CYS A 25 6.10 -4.97 4.94
N THR A 26 5.90 -6.19 5.43
CA THR A 26 5.68 -6.45 6.85
C THR A 26 6.92 -6.15 7.68
N ASP A 27 8.11 -6.35 7.11
CA ASP A 27 9.39 -6.17 7.80
C ASP A 27 9.89 -4.72 7.80
N ILE A 28 9.29 -3.83 7.00
CA ILE A 28 9.71 -2.42 6.94
C ILE A 28 9.50 -1.67 8.26
N PRO A 29 8.33 -1.78 8.93
CA PRO A 29 8.12 -1.05 10.18
C PRO A 29 9.03 -1.58 11.29
N ILE A 30 9.61 -0.64 12.04
CA ILE A 30 10.46 -0.96 13.19
C ILE A 30 9.77 -0.50 14.46
N ILE A 31 9.55 -1.44 15.39
CA ILE A 31 8.97 -1.13 16.69
C ILE A 31 10.11 -0.83 17.65
N VAL A 32 10.06 0.34 18.27
CA VAL A 32 11.08 0.77 19.24
C VAL A 32 10.52 0.62 20.65
N PHE A 33 11.24 -0.14 21.48
CA PHE A 33 10.88 -0.36 22.87
C PHE A 33 11.81 0.43 23.78
N LYS A 34 11.26 0.91 24.89
CA LYS A 34 12.06 1.49 25.98
C LYS A 34 11.37 1.10 27.30
N ASP A 35 12.18 0.54 28.20
CA ASP A 35 11.71 0.09 29.53
C ASP A 35 10.49 -0.86 29.44
N GLY A 36 10.50 -1.75 28.43
CA GLY A 36 9.46 -2.75 28.23
C GLY A 36 8.19 -2.23 27.56
N ALA A 37 8.15 -0.95 27.18
CA ALA A 37 6.99 -0.35 26.53
C ALA A 37 7.34 0.11 25.10
N ILE A 38 6.34 0.06 24.21
CA ILE A 38 6.50 0.58 22.84
C ILE A 38 6.49 2.10 22.90
N THR A 39 7.57 2.74 22.45
CA THR A 39 7.69 4.20 22.42
C THR A 39 7.43 4.79 21.06
N SER A 40 7.70 4.04 19.98
CA SER A 40 7.44 4.51 18.61
C SER A 40 7.45 3.35 17.63
N ILE A 41 6.89 3.62 16.43
CA ILE A 41 6.99 2.75 15.27
C ILE A 41 7.62 3.58 14.17
N LYS A 42 8.78 3.13 13.67
CA LYS A 42 9.50 3.81 12.58
C LYS A 42 9.15 3.18 11.24
N ASN A 43 9.31 3.97 10.18
CA ASN A 43 9.14 3.54 8.79
C ASN A 43 7.72 3.13 8.39
N SER A 44 6.70 3.58 9.13
CA SER A 44 5.29 3.28 8.80
C SER A 44 4.92 3.85 7.43
N SER A 45 5.40 5.06 7.09
CA SER A 45 5.13 5.68 5.80
C SER A 45 5.80 4.93 4.65
N LYS A 46 7.00 4.41 4.87
CA LYS A 46 7.70 3.59 3.87
C LYS A 46 6.96 2.28 3.64
N ALA A 47 6.46 1.65 4.70
CA ALA A 47 5.67 0.43 4.61
C ALA A 47 4.41 0.67 3.78
N ARG A 48 3.67 1.75 4.07
CA ARG A 48 2.47 2.11 3.34
C ARG A 48 2.76 2.29 1.84
N THR A 49 3.81 3.03 1.51
CA THR A 49 4.19 3.25 0.12
C THR A 49 4.54 1.94 -0.57
N GLN A 50 5.24 1.04 0.11
CA GLN A 50 5.64 -0.23 -0.49
C GLN A 50 4.45 -1.16 -0.71
N TRP A 51 3.48 -1.20 0.21
CA TRP A 51 2.23 -1.93 0.00
C TRP A 51 1.51 -1.43 -1.26
N ILE A 52 1.47 -0.09 -1.44
CA ILE A 52 0.84 0.52 -2.61
C ILE A 52 1.60 0.15 -3.88
N ARG A 53 2.93 0.22 -3.87
CA ARG A 53 3.75 -0.14 -5.04
C ARG A 53 3.51 -1.57 -5.50
N TYR A 54 3.38 -2.49 -4.57
CA TYR A 54 3.20 -3.91 -4.91
C TYR A 54 1.76 -4.31 -5.15
N GLY A 55 0.80 -3.61 -4.57
CA GLY A 55 -0.60 -4.01 -4.59
C GLY A 55 -1.51 -3.19 -5.50
N LEU A 56 -1.07 -2.03 -5.99
CA LEU A 56 -1.90 -1.19 -6.86
C LEU A 56 -1.65 -1.57 -8.33
N ALA A 57 -2.74 -1.80 -9.07
CA ALA A 57 -2.69 -2.21 -10.47
C ALA A 57 -3.34 -1.23 -11.45
N GLY A 58 -3.90 -0.13 -10.94
CA GLY A 58 -4.57 0.84 -11.80
C GLY A 58 -5.66 1.60 -11.06
N GLY A 59 -6.45 2.35 -11.81
CA GLY A 59 -7.58 3.10 -11.26
C GLY A 59 -7.64 4.53 -11.79
N ASP A 60 -8.33 5.40 -11.05
CA ASP A 60 -8.56 6.79 -11.43
C ASP A 60 -7.32 7.65 -11.12
N PHE A 61 -6.30 7.53 -11.94
CA PHE A 61 -5.07 8.31 -11.82
C PHE A 61 -4.73 8.95 -13.16
N LYS A 62 -4.27 10.20 -13.12
CA LYS A 62 -3.77 10.89 -14.31
C LYS A 62 -2.45 10.25 -14.73
N ASN A 63 -2.35 9.90 -16.02
CA ASN A 63 -1.11 9.34 -16.59
C ASN A 63 -0.61 8.12 -15.82
N TYR A 64 -1.52 7.21 -15.50
CA TYR A 64 -1.13 5.99 -14.80
C TYR A 64 -0.04 5.27 -15.58
N LEU A 65 1.06 4.96 -14.90
CA LEU A 65 2.21 4.29 -15.50
C LEU A 65 2.85 3.37 -14.47
N GLU A 66 3.26 2.19 -14.92
CA GLU A 66 4.03 1.24 -14.12
C GLU A 66 5.42 1.07 -14.72
N VAL A 67 6.42 0.99 -13.85
CA VAL A 67 7.79 0.62 -14.21
C VAL A 67 8.18 -0.57 -13.35
N ASN A 68 8.65 -1.64 -13.99
CA ASN A 68 8.96 -2.91 -13.32
C ASN A 68 7.76 -3.48 -12.55
N GLY A 69 6.54 -3.28 -13.10
CA GLY A 69 5.32 -3.78 -12.48
C GLY A 69 4.82 -2.98 -11.28
N MET A 70 5.39 -1.80 -11.04
CA MET A 70 5.01 -0.95 -9.91
C MET A 70 4.57 0.44 -10.41
N PRO A 71 3.52 1.04 -9.82
CA PRO A 71 3.14 2.40 -10.17
C PRO A 71 4.27 3.38 -9.85
N VAL A 72 4.47 4.35 -10.73
CA VAL A 72 5.49 5.36 -10.54
C VAL A 72 5.09 6.34 -9.43
N ASP A 73 6.06 7.07 -8.88
CA ASP A 73 5.81 8.00 -7.78
C ASP A 73 4.76 9.07 -8.12
N ASP A 74 4.71 9.52 -9.37
CA ASP A 74 3.74 10.52 -9.81
C ASP A 74 2.29 10.03 -9.68
N VAL A 75 2.05 8.73 -9.77
CA VAL A 75 0.74 8.13 -9.52
C VAL A 75 0.44 8.16 -8.02
N ILE A 76 1.38 7.71 -7.21
CA ILE A 76 1.20 7.62 -5.76
C ILE A 76 0.98 9.02 -5.15
N LYS A 77 1.69 10.02 -5.63
CA LYS A 77 1.57 11.41 -5.16
C LYS A 77 0.19 12.02 -5.38
N GLN A 78 -0.63 11.45 -6.26
CA GLN A 78 -1.98 11.97 -6.53
C GLN A 78 -2.94 11.70 -5.38
N MET A 79 -2.59 10.79 -4.47
CA MET A 79 -3.43 10.43 -3.33
C MET A 79 -3.02 11.24 -2.09
N ASN A 80 -4.03 11.65 -1.31
CA ASN A 80 -3.78 12.24 0.01
C ASN A 80 -3.51 11.13 1.03
N LEU A 81 -3.20 11.53 2.26
CA LEU A 81 -2.85 10.58 3.31
C LEU A 81 -3.98 9.59 3.62
N GLU A 82 -5.21 10.07 3.69
CA GLU A 82 -6.38 9.22 3.98
C GLU A 82 -6.58 8.18 2.88
N GLU A 83 -6.44 8.58 1.61
CA GLU A 83 -6.55 7.66 0.48
C GLU A 83 -5.46 6.59 0.53
N LYS A 84 -4.23 6.99 0.85
CA LYS A 84 -3.10 6.04 0.95
C LYS A 84 -3.33 5.03 2.07
N ASP A 85 -3.79 5.49 3.24
CA ASP A 85 -4.05 4.60 4.38
C ASP A 85 -5.17 3.62 4.07
N GLU A 86 -6.25 4.09 3.46
CA GLU A 86 -7.37 3.24 3.06
C GLU A 86 -6.94 2.23 2.01
N LEU A 87 -6.17 2.67 1.01
CA LEU A 87 -5.68 1.79 -0.05
C LEU A 87 -4.77 0.70 0.52
N MET A 88 -3.88 1.04 1.44
CA MET A 88 -3.03 0.05 2.09
C MET A 88 -3.87 -1.02 2.79
N ALA A 89 -4.89 -0.60 3.53
CA ALA A 89 -5.78 -1.54 4.23
C ALA A 89 -6.52 -2.46 3.24
N LEU A 90 -7.01 -1.91 2.14
CA LEU A 90 -7.68 -2.69 1.10
C LEU A 90 -6.73 -3.71 0.46
N ILE A 91 -5.49 -3.31 0.19
CA ILE A 91 -4.48 -4.22 -0.37
C ILE A 91 -4.19 -5.36 0.60
N GLN A 92 -4.00 -5.06 1.88
CA GLN A 92 -3.75 -6.07 2.90
C GLN A 92 -4.92 -7.05 3.01
N ASP A 93 -6.13 -6.54 3.02
CA ASP A 93 -7.34 -7.37 3.09
C ASP A 93 -7.47 -8.28 1.86
N ALA A 94 -7.17 -7.76 0.67
CA ALA A 94 -7.24 -8.53 -0.56
C ALA A 94 -6.26 -9.71 -0.54
N GLN A 95 -5.04 -9.52 -0.02
CA GLN A 95 -4.07 -10.60 0.09
C GLN A 95 -4.54 -11.66 1.10
N THR A 96 -5.07 -11.22 2.23
CA THR A 96 -5.55 -12.12 3.29
C THR A 96 -6.74 -12.95 2.82
N LEU A 97 -7.63 -12.37 2.01
CA LEU A 97 -8.84 -13.05 1.50
C LEU A 97 -8.58 -13.86 0.24
N GLY A 98 -7.36 -13.85 -0.30
CA GLY A 98 -7.01 -14.61 -1.49
C GLY A 98 -7.56 -14.05 -2.79
N GLU A 99 -7.88 -12.78 -2.83
CA GLU A 99 -8.38 -12.10 -4.03
C GLU A 99 -7.28 -11.79 -5.04
#